data_a758e295cccf46925b956ddb7d9d6860
#
_entry.id   a758e295cccf46925b956ddb7d9d6860
#
_cell.length_a   1.000
_cell.length_b   1.000
_cell.length_c   1.000
_cell.angle_alpha   90.00
_cell.angle_beta   90.00
_cell.angle_gamma   90.00
#
_symmetry.space_group_name_H-M   'P 1'
#
loop_
_entity.id
_entity.type
_entity.pdbx_description
1 polymer ?
#
loop_
_entity_poly.entity_id
_entity_poly.type
_entity_poly.pdbx_seq_one_letter_code
_entity_poly.pdbx_strand_id
1 'polypeptide(L)'
;EQAVNWDFAAEKIKNENRPLKILNLFGYTGCATLACMNAGATVCHVDASKGMVQWAKENAASSGIADRPVRWLVDDCVKFVQREIRRGNRYDGIIMDPPSYGRGPGGEVWKLEEQLYSLVTLCKQVLSDNPLFFILNSYTTGLSPAVMEYLLGVLLQKDFGGKVSSDEIGLKVSDTGLVLPCGSTAIWEK
;
A
#
# COMPACT_ATOMS: atom_id res chain seq x y z
N GLU A 1 -8.84 -7.20 -8.95
CA GLU A 1 -8.38 -8.17 -7.96
C GLU A 1 -8.07 -7.51 -6.63
N GLN A 2 -7.57 -6.28 -6.63
CA GLN A 2 -7.22 -5.52 -5.42
C GLN A 2 -8.43 -5.01 -4.60
N ALA A 3 -9.66 -5.13 -5.09
CA ALA A 3 -10.84 -4.60 -4.40
C ALA A 3 -10.99 -5.15 -2.97
N VAL A 4 -10.64 -6.40 -2.75
CA VAL A 4 -10.67 -7.02 -1.41
C VAL A 4 -9.79 -6.28 -0.40
N ASN A 5 -8.63 -5.78 -0.84
CA ASN A 5 -7.72 -5.00 -0.01
C ASN A 5 -8.24 -3.56 0.23
N TRP A 6 -8.89 -2.98 -0.77
CA TRP A 6 -9.50 -1.65 -0.62
C TRP A 6 -10.69 -1.69 0.35
N ASP A 7 -11.53 -2.74 0.25
CA ASP A 7 -12.67 -2.94 1.15
C ASP A 7 -12.18 -3.17 2.59
N PHE A 8 -11.16 -4.01 2.78
CA PHE A 8 -10.53 -4.21 4.08
C PHE A 8 -10.01 -2.89 4.68
N ALA A 9 -9.23 -2.13 3.92
CA ALA A 9 -8.68 -0.85 4.38
C ALA A 9 -9.80 0.15 4.72
N ALA A 10 -10.84 0.23 3.87
CA ALA A 10 -11.97 1.11 4.08
C ALA A 10 -12.78 0.73 5.33
N GLU A 11 -12.98 -0.56 5.59
CA GLU A 11 -13.66 -1.04 6.80
C GLU A 11 -12.87 -0.69 8.07
N LYS A 12 -11.55 -0.96 8.08
CA LYS A 12 -10.68 -0.59 9.21
C LYS A 12 -10.73 0.91 9.50
N ILE A 13 -10.67 1.74 8.46
CA ILE A 13 -10.73 3.20 8.60
C ILE A 13 -12.08 3.65 9.17
N LYS A 14 -13.20 3.11 8.68
CA LYS A 14 -14.55 3.50 9.14
C LYS A 14 -14.83 3.10 10.59
N ASN A 15 -14.21 2.03 11.06
CA ASN A 15 -14.41 1.53 12.42
C ASN A 15 -13.59 2.30 13.48
N GLU A 16 -12.69 3.18 13.05
CA GLU A 16 -11.88 4.01 13.96
C GLU A 16 -12.56 5.37 14.24
N ASN A 17 -12.56 5.77 15.51
CA ASN A 17 -13.13 7.05 15.95
C ASN A 17 -12.07 8.15 16.11
N ARG A 18 -11.04 8.16 15.28
CA ARG A 18 -9.98 9.17 15.30
C ARG A 18 -9.55 9.55 13.88
N PRO A 19 -8.97 10.73 13.68
CA PRO A 19 -8.38 11.09 12.40
C PRO A 19 -7.25 10.12 12.04
N LEU A 20 -7.24 9.64 10.80
CA LEU A 20 -6.29 8.68 10.29
C LEU A 20 -5.49 9.24 9.12
N LYS A 21 -4.21 8.87 9.07
CA LYS A 21 -3.30 9.17 7.96
C LYS A 21 -2.85 7.87 7.31
N ILE A 22 -3.15 7.71 6.05
CA ILE A 22 -2.78 6.51 5.25
C ILE A 22 -1.71 6.89 4.23
N LEU A 23 -0.68 6.08 4.13
CA LEU A 23 0.36 6.17 3.11
C LEU A 23 0.12 5.13 2.03
N ASN A 24 -0.09 5.57 0.79
CA ASN A 24 -0.16 4.68 -0.37
C ASN A 24 1.07 4.91 -1.24
N LEU A 25 1.96 3.91 -1.27
CA LEU A 25 3.19 3.88 -2.06
C LEU A 25 2.97 3.07 -3.34
N PHE A 26 3.60 3.50 -4.45
CA PHE A 26 3.35 2.94 -5.77
C PHE A 26 1.87 3.03 -6.14
N GLY A 27 1.29 4.19 -5.85
CA GLY A 27 -0.16 4.38 -5.78
C GLY A 27 -0.88 4.29 -7.13
N TYR A 28 -0.13 4.24 -8.26
CA TYR A 28 -0.63 4.03 -9.62
C TYR A 28 -1.82 4.96 -9.93
N THR A 29 -2.92 4.43 -10.47
CA THR A 29 -4.13 5.20 -10.81
C THR A 29 -5.02 5.58 -9.62
N GLY A 30 -4.60 5.26 -8.38
CA GLY A 30 -5.15 5.80 -7.15
C GLY A 30 -6.35 5.08 -6.55
N CYS A 31 -6.76 3.90 -7.03
CA CYS A 31 -7.97 3.25 -6.51
C CYS A 31 -7.92 2.99 -4.99
N ALA A 32 -6.80 2.48 -4.46
CA ALA A 32 -6.62 2.31 -3.01
C ALA A 32 -6.67 3.65 -2.26
N THR A 33 -6.07 4.70 -2.84
CA THR A 33 -6.14 6.08 -2.31
C THR A 33 -7.58 6.55 -2.21
N LEU A 34 -8.37 6.38 -3.27
CA LEU A 34 -9.76 6.80 -3.32
C LEU A 34 -10.63 6.04 -2.31
N ALA A 35 -10.40 4.75 -2.17
CA ALA A 35 -11.10 3.92 -1.18
C ALA A 35 -10.85 4.43 0.26
N CYS A 36 -9.58 4.70 0.61
CA CYS A 36 -9.22 5.25 1.92
C CYS A 36 -9.78 6.67 2.14
N MET A 37 -9.71 7.54 1.11
CA MET A 37 -10.30 8.88 1.16
C MET A 37 -11.81 8.81 1.37
N ASN A 38 -12.49 7.90 0.66
CA ASN A 38 -13.94 7.72 0.79
C ASN A 38 -14.34 7.16 2.15
N ALA A 39 -13.45 6.40 2.79
CA ALA A 39 -13.64 5.92 4.16
C ALA A 39 -13.38 6.99 5.24
N GLY A 40 -12.83 8.17 4.89
CA GLY A 40 -12.64 9.31 5.80
C GLY A 40 -11.18 9.58 6.22
N ALA A 41 -10.21 8.86 5.69
CA ALA A 41 -8.81 9.10 6.00
C ALA A 41 -8.21 10.27 5.20
N THR A 42 -7.18 10.90 5.78
CA THR A 42 -6.24 11.73 5.03
C THR A 42 -5.21 10.82 4.36
N VAL A 43 -5.01 10.95 3.06
CA VAL A 43 -4.12 10.05 2.32
C VAL A 43 -2.91 10.78 1.76
N CYS A 44 -1.75 10.15 1.84
CA CYS A 44 -0.56 10.54 1.12
C CYS A 44 -0.33 9.52 -0.01
N HIS A 45 -0.59 9.94 -1.24
CA HIS A 45 -0.41 9.15 -2.46
C HIS A 45 0.95 9.46 -3.08
N VAL A 46 1.78 8.45 -3.27
CA VAL A 46 3.12 8.59 -3.83
C VAL A 46 3.29 7.62 -4.99
N ASP A 47 3.67 8.16 -6.14
CA ASP A 47 4.06 7.38 -7.31
C ASP A 47 5.15 8.12 -8.09
N ALA A 48 6.08 7.40 -8.69
CA ALA A 48 7.16 8.00 -9.46
C ALA A 48 6.70 8.53 -10.82
N SER A 49 5.58 8.04 -11.34
CA SER A 49 5.02 8.43 -12.63
C SER A 49 4.11 9.65 -12.51
N LYS A 50 4.53 10.77 -13.10
CA LYS A 50 3.69 11.98 -13.19
C LYS A 50 2.34 11.71 -13.88
N GLY A 51 2.34 10.86 -14.91
CA GLY A 51 1.11 10.49 -15.64
C GLY A 51 0.14 9.72 -14.75
N MET A 52 0.63 8.78 -13.94
CA MET A 52 -0.21 8.00 -13.03
C MET A 52 -0.79 8.87 -11.91
N VAL A 53 0.01 9.75 -11.32
CA VAL A 53 -0.47 10.71 -10.30
C VAL A 53 -1.52 11.65 -10.88
N GLN A 54 -1.34 12.09 -12.13
CA GLN A 54 -2.34 12.92 -12.80
C GLN A 54 -3.65 12.14 -13.03
N TRP A 55 -3.55 10.91 -13.51
CA TRP A 55 -4.71 10.04 -13.69
C TRP A 55 -5.42 9.74 -12.36
N ALA A 56 -4.68 9.50 -11.28
CA ALA A 56 -5.26 9.33 -9.94
C ALA A 56 -6.10 10.55 -9.50
N LYS A 57 -5.64 11.78 -9.79
CA LYS A 57 -6.41 13.02 -9.54
C LYS A 57 -7.68 13.08 -10.39
N GLU A 58 -7.61 12.70 -11.64
CA GLU A 58 -8.77 12.66 -12.55
C GLU A 58 -9.79 11.63 -12.07
N ASN A 59 -9.33 10.47 -11.60
CA ASN A 59 -10.19 9.46 -10.98
C ASN A 59 -10.87 9.99 -9.71
N ALA A 60 -10.16 10.74 -8.86
CA ALA A 60 -10.74 11.38 -7.68
C ALA A 60 -11.84 12.39 -8.07
N ALA A 61 -11.59 13.19 -9.11
CA ALA A 61 -12.57 14.14 -9.63
C ALA A 61 -13.81 13.42 -10.20
N SER A 62 -13.60 12.40 -11.04
CA SER A 62 -14.68 11.60 -11.63
C SER A 62 -15.51 10.85 -10.58
N SER A 63 -14.89 10.53 -9.42
CA SER A 63 -15.56 9.89 -8.29
C SER A 63 -16.25 10.88 -7.34
N GLY A 64 -16.17 12.19 -7.59
CA GLY A 64 -16.81 13.23 -6.77
C GLY A 64 -16.17 13.43 -5.39
N ILE A 65 -14.89 13.07 -5.22
CA ILE A 65 -14.18 13.14 -3.93
C ILE A 65 -12.85 13.92 -4.02
N ALA A 66 -12.69 14.76 -5.05
CA ALA A 66 -11.46 15.53 -5.26
C ALA A 66 -11.16 16.56 -4.15
N ASP A 67 -12.17 16.98 -3.40
CA ASP A 67 -12.10 17.92 -2.28
C ASP A 67 -11.66 17.27 -0.95
N ARG A 68 -11.58 15.95 -0.90
CA ARG A 68 -11.15 15.25 0.31
C ARG A 68 -9.65 15.40 0.57
N PRO A 69 -9.20 15.33 1.84
CA PRO A 69 -7.82 15.60 2.21
C PRO A 69 -6.86 14.54 1.65
N VAL A 70 -6.05 14.94 0.66
CA VAL A 70 -5.04 14.09 0.03
C VAL A 70 -3.80 14.88 -0.37
N ARG A 71 -2.63 14.26 -0.26
CA ARG A 71 -1.36 14.76 -0.80
C ARG A 71 -0.97 13.91 -1.99
N TRP A 72 -1.01 14.50 -3.18
CA TRP A 72 -0.57 13.86 -4.41
C TRP A 72 0.91 14.17 -4.67
N LEU A 73 1.76 13.15 -4.75
CA LEU A 73 3.21 13.32 -4.87
C LEU A 73 3.76 12.49 -6.04
N VAL A 74 4.48 13.17 -6.91
CA VAL A 74 5.32 12.52 -7.94
C VAL A 74 6.71 12.39 -7.34
N ASP A 75 7.09 11.19 -6.91
CA ASP A 75 8.31 10.97 -6.15
C ASP A 75 8.74 9.50 -6.14
N ASP A 76 10.04 9.27 -5.93
CA ASP A 76 10.57 7.94 -5.61
C ASP A 76 10.12 7.52 -4.20
N CYS A 77 9.47 6.36 -4.10
CA CYS A 77 8.85 5.90 -2.86
C CYS A 77 9.88 5.69 -1.74
N VAL A 78 11.05 5.14 -2.02
CA VAL A 78 12.11 4.91 -1.03
C VAL A 78 12.65 6.26 -0.52
N LYS A 79 13.00 7.15 -1.43
CA LYS A 79 13.48 8.50 -1.08
C LYS A 79 12.42 9.31 -0.33
N PHE A 80 11.15 9.15 -0.68
CA PHE A 80 10.04 9.77 0.02
C PHE A 80 9.97 9.28 1.48
N VAL A 81 9.94 7.97 1.71
CA VAL A 81 9.88 7.40 3.07
C VAL A 81 11.07 7.84 3.92
N GLN A 82 12.29 7.85 3.36
CA GLN A 82 13.49 8.36 4.05
C GLN A 82 13.34 9.83 4.49
N ARG A 83 12.68 10.67 3.67
CA ARG A 83 12.40 12.07 4.06
C ARG A 83 11.32 12.16 5.14
N GLU A 84 10.29 11.34 5.09
CA GLU A 84 9.23 11.31 6.10
C GLU A 84 9.79 10.85 7.47
N ILE A 85 10.71 9.88 7.49
CA ILE A 85 11.45 9.49 8.70
C ILE A 85 12.17 10.70 9.31
N ARG A 86 12.97 11.43 8.50
CA ARG A 86 13.71 12.62 8.97
C ARG A 86 12.80 13.75 9.45
N ARG A 87 11.59 13.87 8.90
CA ARG A 87 10.58 14.86 9.30
C ARG A 87 9.76 14.43 10.51
N GLY A 88 9.90 13.19 10.97
CA GLY A 88 9.10 12.65 12.06
C GLY A 88 7.62 12.42 11.70
N ASN A 89 7.27 12.39 10.42
CA ASN A 89 5.90 12.10 10.00
C ASN A 89 5.54 10.64 10.25
N ARG A 90 4.27 10.39 10.63
CA ARG A 90 3.76 9.07 10.96
C ARG A 90 2.44 8.81 10.25
N TYR A 91 2.17 7.53 9.97
CA TYR A 91 1.00 7.03 9.27
C TYR A 91 0.36 5.89 10.04
N ASP A 92 -0.97 5.85 10.03
CA ASP A 92 -1.75 4.82 10.74
C ASP A 92 -1.96 3.56 9.92
N GLY A 93 -1.83 3.67 8.61
CA GLY A 93 -1.85 2.53 7.70
C GLY A 93 -0.95 2.77 6.50
N ILE A 94 -0.38 1.68 5.97
CA ILE A 94 0.44 1.70 4.76
C ILE A 94 -0.14 0.69 3.77
N ILE A 95 -0.26 1.10 2.52
CA ILE A 95 -0.58 0.24 1.38
C ILE A 95 0.56 0.38 0.39
N MET A 96 1.08 -0.74 -0.11
CA MET A 96 2.13 -0.71 -1.11
C MET A 96 2.00 -1.86 -2.12
N ASP A 97 2.26 -1.52 -3.37
CA ASP A 97 2.28 -2.44 -4.50
C ASP A 97 3.55 -2.20 -5.34
N PRO A 98 4.72 -2.57 -4.80
CA PRO A 98 5.99 -2.29 -5.45
C PRO A 98 6.14 -3.12 -6.73
N PRO A 99 6.70 -2.53 -7.81
CA PRO A 99 6.91 -3.25 -9.05
C PRO A 99 7.93 -4.37 -8.88
N SER A 100 7.77 -5.46 -9.63
CA SER A 100 8.73 -6.58 -9.64
C SER A 100 10.12 -6.13 -10.08
N TYR A 101 10.18 -5.22 -11.06
CA TYR A 101 11.40 -4.67 -11.64
C TYR A 101 11.22 -3.20 -12.02
N GLY A 102 12.28 -2.41 -11.87
CA GLY A 102 12.29 -1.02 -12.29
C GLY A 102 13.71 -0.50 -12.56
N ARG A 103 13.80 0.62 -13.25
CA ARG A 103 15.04 1.38 -13.42
C ARG A 103 14.81 2.82 -12.99
N GLY A 104 15.67 3.32 -12.12
CA GLY A 104 15.70 4.72 -11.74
C GLY A 104 16.36 5.58 -12.83
N PRO A 105 16.16 6.91 -12.78
CA PRO A 105 16.73 7.85 -13.76
C PRO A 105 18.27 7.90 -13.74
N GLY A 106 18.91 7.46 -12.68
CA GLY A 106 20.37 7.33 -12.55
C GLY A 106 20.92 5.97 -12.96
N GLY A 107 20.06 5.08 -13.50
CA GLY A 107 20.46 3.71 -13.89
C GLY A 107 20.36 2.69 -12.76
N GLU A 108 19.89 3.09 -11.58
CA GLU A 108 19.66 2.18 -10.44
C GLU A 108 18.67 1.08 -10.85
N VAL A 109 18.97 -0.14 -10.48
CA VAL A 109 18.10 -1.29 -10.74
C VAL A 109 17.33 -1.61 -9.47
N TRP A 110 16.01 -1.64 -9.60
CA TRP A 110 15.10 -2.14 -8.60
C TRP A 110 14.71 -3.57 -8.95
N LYS A 111 14.87 -4.48 -7.99
CA LYS A 111 14.33 -5.84 -8.03
C LYS A 111 13.65 -6.11 -6.70
N LEU A 112 12.39 -6.48 -6.74
CA LEU A 112 11.56 -6.62 -5.55
C LEU A 112 12.15 -7.62 -4.55
N GLU A 113 12.52 -8.79 -5.02
CA GLU A 113 13.06 -9.88 -4.20
C GLU A 113 14.37 -9.51 -3.46
N GLU A 114 15.14 -8.58 -4.00
CA GLU A 114 16.39 -8.11 -3.38
C GLU A 114 16.16 -6.95 -2.40
N GLN A 115 15.09 -6.16 -2.58
CA GLN A 115 14.90 -4.89 -1.90
C GLN A 115 13.67 -4.82 -0.98
N LEU A 116 12.77 -5.81 -1.05
CA LEU A 116 11.53 -5.80 -0.30
C LEU A 116 11.74 -5.71 1.21
N TYR A 117 12.68 -6.49 1.77
CA TYR A 117 13.00 -6.46 3.20
C TYR A 117 13.41 -5.04 3.65
N SER A 118 14.29 -4.41 2.90
CA SER A 118 14.79 -3.05 3.20
C SER A 118 13.67 -2.01 3.09
N LEU A 119 12.80 -2.13 2.08
CA LEU A 119 11.68 -1.22 1.88
C LEU A 119 10.68 -1.34 3.04
N VAL A 120 10.26 -2.55 3.43
CA VAL A 120 9.32 -2.74 4.55
C VAL A 120 9.95 -2.26 5.86
N THR A 121 11.25 -2.49 6.06
CA THR A 121 12.00 -1.99 7.24
C THR A 121 12.00 -0.45 7.32
N LEU A 122 12.12 0.23 6.18
CA LEU A 122 11.99 1.70 6.13
C LEU A 122 10.55 2.13 6.41
N CYS A 123 9.57 1.51 5.75
CA CYS A 123 8.16 1.84 5.92
C CYS A 123 7.68 1.66 7.36
N LYS A 124 8.16 0.62 8.06
CA LYS A 124 7.90 0.40 9.47
C LYS A 124 8.23 1.63 10.34
N GLN A 125 9.30 2.36 10.02
CA GLN A 125 9.74 3.51 10.81
C GLN A 125 8.82 4.73 10.69
N VAL A 126 7.91 4.74 9.71
CA VAL A 126 6.90 5.81 9.57
C VAL A 126 5.50 5.35 10.01
N LEU A 127 5.35 4.17 10.59
CA LEU A 127 4.11 3.80 11.27
C LEU A 127 3.94 4.64 12.55
N SER A 128 2.69 4.97 12.87
CA SER A 128 2.33 5.66 14.12
C SER A 128 2.50 4.73 15.32
N ASP A 129 2.34 5.26 16.53
CA ASP A 129 2.41 4.45 17.76
C ASP A 129 1.22 3.49 17.89
N ASN A 130 0.11 3.79 17.21
CA ASN A 130 -1.09 2.94 17.15
C ASN A 130 -1.52 2.72 15.70
N PRO A 131 -0.73 1.97 14.90
CA PRO A 131 -1.05 1.71 13.51
C PRO A 131 -2.17 0.69 13.39
N LEU A 132 -2.92 0.74 12.28
CA LEU A 132 -4.07 -0.13 12.03
C LEU A 132 -3.74 -1.31 11.14
N PHE A 133 -3.01 -1.05 10.05
CA PHE A 133 -2.69 -2.08 9.05
C PHE A 133 -1.45 -1.74 8.21
N PHE A 134 -0.90 -2.78 7.63
CA PHE A 134 0.10 -2.72 6.57
C PHE A 134 -0.31 -3.72 5.48
N ILE A 135 -0.60 -3.25 4.28
CA ILE A 135 -0.98 -4.07 3.13
C ILE A 135 0.18 -4.07 2.15
N LEU A 136 0.69 -5.26 1.85
CA LEU A 136 1.74 -5.51 0.87
C LEU A 136 1.20 -6.39 -0.24
N ASN A 137 1.30 -5.90 -1.49
CA ASN A 137 0.92 -6.66 -2.67
C ASN A 137 2.15 -7.00 -3.51
N SER A 138 2.05 -8.06 -4.28
CA SER A 138 3.08 -8.46 -5.24
C SER A 138 2.50 -9.23 -6.41
N TYR A 139 3.00 -8.92 -7.60
CA TYR A 139 2.75 -9.66 -8.84
C TYR A 139 4.02 -10.35 -9.34
N THR A 140 5.01 -10.49 -8.46
CA THR A 140 6.31 -11.10 -8.79
C THR A 140 6.20 -12.61 -8.75
N THR A 141 6.47 -13.25 -9.88
CA THR A 141 6.54 -14.72 -9.96
C THR A 141 7.63 -15.25 -9.02
N GLY A 142 7.27 -16.23 -8.18
CA GLY A 142 8.18 -16.84 -7.21
C GLY A 142 8.19 -16.19 -5.83
N LEU A 143 7.53 -15.04 -5.64
CA LEU A 143 7.30 -14.47 -4.32
C LEU A 143 5.93 -14.94 -3.79
N SER A 144 5.93 -16.03 -3.03
CA SER A 144 4.68 -16.60 -2.50
C SER A 144 4.06 -15.73 -1.39
N PRO A 145 2.72 -15.81 -1.19
CA PRO A 145 2.05 -15.15 -0.06
C PRO A 145 2.72 -15.46 1.28
N ALA A 146 3.09 -16.71 1.54
CA ALA A 146 3.73 -17.14 2.79
C ALA A 146 5.07 -16.43 3.05
N VAL A 147 5.84 -16.09 2.02
CA VAL A 147 7.09 -15.34 2.19
C VAL A 147 6.79 -13.90 2.62
N MET A 148 5.78 -13.27 2.05
CA MET A 148 5.35 -11.93 2.45
C MET A 148 4.77 -11.92 3.87
N GLU A 149 3.99 -12.94 4.23
CA GLU A 149 3.47 -13.11 5.60
C GLU A 149 4.60 -13.23 6.61
N TYR A 150 5.57 -14.10 6.35
CA TYR A 150 6.75 -14.25 7.20
C TYR A 150 7.51 -12.94 7.37
N LEU A 151 7.68 -12.19 6.27
CA LEU A 151 8.35 -10.89 6.28
C LEU A 151 7.63 -9.88 7.18
N LEU A 152 6.31 -9.72 7.00
CA LEU A 152 5.51 -8.81 7.82
C LEU A 152 5.46 -9.28 9.29
N GLY A 153 5.38 -10.58 9.53
CA GLY A 153 5.42 -11.16 10.88
C GLY A 153 6.71 -10.81 11.62
N VAL A 154 7.86 -11.02 10.99
CA VAL A 154 9.17 -10.71 11.58
C VAL A 154 9.35 -9.21 11.82
N LEU A 155 8.91 -8.38 10.88
CA LEU A 155 9.16 -6.93 10.94
C LEU A 155 8.13 -6.15 11.74
N LEU A 156 6.85 -6.55 11.74
CA LEU A 156 5.77 -5.75 12.31
C LEU A 156 5.17 -6.40 13.57
N GLN A 157 4.83 -7.68 13.51
CA GLN A 157 4.12 -8.34 14.60
C GLN A 157 4.93 -8.35 15.90
N LYS A 158 6.25 -8.49 15.80
CA LYS A 158 7.15 -8.47 16.95
C LYS A 158 7.07 -7.14 17.73
N ASP A 159 6.97 -6.01 17.03
CA ASP A 159 7.07 -4.69 17.64
C ASP A 159 5.70 -4.07 17.95
N PHE A 160 4.71 -4.36 17.11
CA PHE A 160 3.36 -3.78 17.23
C PHE A 160 2.31 -4.78 17.72
N GLY A 161 2.64 -6.08 17.84
CA GLY A 161 1.64 -7.11 18.06
C GLY A 161 0.76 -7.33 16.84
N GLY A 162 -0.52 -7.66 17.03
CA GLY A 162 -1.47 -7.89 15.95
C GLY A 162 -1.29 -9.24 15.27
N LYS A 163 -1.85 -9.40 14.09
CA LYS A 163 -1.78 -10.63 13.29
C LYS A 163 -1.39 -10.34 11.85
N VAL A 164 -0.83 -11.35 11.20
CA VAL A 164 -0.54 -11.32 9.75
C VAL A 164 -1.33 -12.42 9.07
N SER A 165 -1.84 -12.12 7.91
CA SER A 165 -2.46 -13.08 7.00
C SER A 165 -1.98 -12.85 5.58
N SER A 166 -1.99 -13.88 4.76
CA SER A 166 -1.65 -13.78 3.35
C SER A 166 -2.50 -14.71 2.50
N ASP A 167 -2.72 -14.32 1.25
CA ASP A 167 -3.44 -15.14 0.27
C ASP A 167 -3.07 -14.70 -1.15
N GLU A 168 -3.47 -15.50 -2.12
CA GLU A 168 -3.52 -15.08 -3.52
C GLU A 168 -4.73 -14.19 -3.76
N ILE A 169 -4.56 -13.13 -4.53
CA ILE A 169 -5.65 -12.28 -4.99
C ILE A 169 -5.94 -12.52 -6.47
N GLY A 170 -7.20 -12.44 -6.84
CA GLY A 170 -7.60 -12.75 -8.20
C GLY A 170 -9.00 -12.30 -8.57
N LEU A 171 -9.37 -12.63 -9.78
CA LEU A 171 -10.68 -12.31 -10.34
C LEU A 171 -11.59 -13.55 -10.32
N LYS A 172 -12.79 -13.40 -9.77
CA LYS A 172 -13.79 -14.46 -9.79
C LYS A 172 -14.31 -14.67 -11.22
N VAL A 173 -14.18 -15.89 -11.72
CA VAL A 173 -14.69 -16.29 -13.02
C VAL A 173 -16.18 -16.60 -12.89
N SER A 174 -17.01 -15.88 -13.63
CA SER A 174 -18.48 -15.95 -13.51
C SER A 174 -19.04 -17.35 -13.82
N ASP A 175 -18.49 -18.03 -14.82
CA ASP A 175 -19.02 -19.30 -15.30
C ASP A 175 -18.65 -20.48 -14.41
N THR A 176 -17.47 -20.46 -13.79
CA THR A 176 -16.95 -21.59 -13.03
C THR A 176 -17.00 -21.36 -11.51
N GLY A 177 -17.09 -20.10 -11.07
CA GLY A 177 -16.95 -19.71 -9.67
C GLY A 177 -15.52 -19.83 -9.12
N LEU A 178 -14.57 -20.29 -9.93
CA LEU A 178 -13.14 -20.33 -9.60
C LEU A 178 -12.54 -18.93 -9.58
N VAL A 179 -11.41 -18.78 -8.93
CA VAL A 179 -10.65 -17.52 -8.93
C VAL A 179 -9.48 -17.63 -9.89
N LEU A 180 -9.41 -16.72 -10.86
CA LEU A 180 -8.22 -16.55 -11.71
C LEU A 180 -7.16 -15.83 -10.87
N PRO A 181 -6.05 -16.49 -10.48
CA PRO A 181 -5.03 -15.85 -9.67
C PRO A 181 -4.34 -14.75 -10.46
N CYS A 182 -4.20 -13.58 -9.84
CA CYS A 182 -3.57 -12.39 -10.44
C CYS A 182 -2.28 -11.99 -9.72
N GLY A 183 -2.23 -12.17 -8.41
CA GLY A 183 -1.11 -11.78 -7.57
C GLY A 183 -1.27 -12.28 -6.14
N SER A 184 -0.43 -11.78 -5.25
CA SER A 184 -0.41 -12.14 -3.85
C SER A 184 -0.57 -10.90 -2.96
N THR A 185 -1.19 -11.08 -1.80
CA THR A 185 -1.28 -10.04 -0.77
C THR A 185 -0.86 -10.59 0.58
N ALA A 186 -0.24 -9.75 1.40
CA ALA A 186 -0.06 -10.01 2.82
C ALA A 186 -0.54 -8.77 3.60
N ILE A 187 -1.27 -9.00 4.67
CA ILE A 187 -1.86 -7.97 5.51
C ILE A 187 -1.43 -8.20 6.95
N TRP A 188 -0.75 -7.20 7.51
CA TRP A 188 -0.63 -7.08 8.94
C TRP A 188 -1.74 -6.14 9.45
N GLU A 189 -2.41 -6.53 10.53
CA GLU A 189 -3.40 -5.71 11.22
C GLU A 189 -3.22 -5.75 12.74
N LYS A 190 -3.52 -4.62 13.36
CA LYS A 190 -3.47 -4.47 14.82
C LYS A 190 -4.70 -5.10 15.48
#